data_aea1d6b5d821c5bb793df49f6fb637ce
#
_entry.id   aea1d6b5d821c5bb793df49f6fb637ce
#
_cell.length_a   1.000
_cell.length_b   1.000
_cell.length_c   1.000
_cell.angle_alpha   90.00
_cell.angle_beta   90.00
_cell.angle_gamma   90.00
#
_symmetry.space_group_name_H-M   'P 1'
#
loop_
_entity.id
_entity.type
_entity.pdbx_description
1 polymer ?
#
loop_
_entity_poly.entity_id
_entity_poly.type
_entity_poly.pdbx_seq_one_letter_code
_entity_poly.pdbx_strand_id
1 'polypeptide(L)'
;MSIISRGKHDKSKLVFETLAGLIRVEVSCSGDQVKISMTQPKPKFGFKIEKKVLSQIGGIPENSILCKPQVVSTGLPFPIVLVDSLETLKKVTIDYRALDTFRATSSENDLMEPFWVCLSSPRENGITFSRLLLQSSGRSEDPFTGSATGAMAAYLWDNDLIQNPTFTAHQGDFLGRPGEAEIEVLGRPGNISGVKVTGSAYILMTGKLKI
;
A
#
# COMPACT_ATOMS: atom_id res chain seq x y z
N MET A 1 22.22 2.21 3.16
CA MET A 1 23.10 2.26 4.35
C MET A 1 22.43 1.44 5.44
N SER A 2 22.99 0.31 5.86
CA SER A 2 22.43 -0.49 6.95
C SER A 2 22.71 0.22 8.28
N ILE A 3 21.70 0.81 8.90
CA ILE A 3 21.80 1.54 10.16
C ILE A 3 21.65 0.60 11.37
N ILE A 4 21.41 -0.69 11.12
CA ILE A 4 21.31 -1.69 12.18
C ILE A 4 22.73 -2.14 12.53
N SER A 5 23.31 -1.54 13.58
CA SER A 5 24.52 -2.08 14.18
C SER A 5 24.17 -3.43 14.83
N ARG A 6 24.93 -4.48 14.50
CA ARG A 6 24.86 -5.76 15.18
C ARG A 6 25.22 -5.55 16.66
N GLY A 7 24.27 -5.47 17.50
CA GLY A 7 24.53 -5.53 18.92
C GLY A 7 23.81 -4.50 19.78
N LYS A 8 23.00 -4.98 20.69
CA LYS A 8 22.65 -4.42 21.99
C LYS A 8 21.42 -3.50 22.14
N HIS A 9 20.61 -3.25 21.10
CA HIS A 9 19.36 -2.55 21.36
C HIS A 9 18.16 -3.33 20.83
N ASP A 10 17.31 -3.82 21.70
CA ASP A 10 16.06 -4.51 21.35
C ASP A 10 15.08 -3.61 20.59
N LYS A 11 15.25 -2.30 20.66
CA LYS A 11 14.44 -1.28 19.97
C LYS A 11 15.28 -0.08 19.57
N SER A 12 15.11 0.38 18.33
CA SER A 12 15.72 1.62 17.83
C SER A 12 14.66 2.49 17.16
N LYS A 13 14.73 3.81 17.41
CA LYS A 13 13.88 4.82 16.75
C LYS A 13 14.75 5.65 15.82
N LEU A 14 14.35 5.73 14.56
CA LEU A 14 15.02 6.48 13.52
C LEU A 14 14.05 7.49 12.91
N VAL A 15 14.58 8.60 12.43
CA VAL A 15 13.82 9.59 11.67
C VAL A 15 14.58 9.81 10.37
N PHE A 16 13.89 9.60 9.25
CA PHE A 16 14.41 9.85 7.93
C PHE A 16 13.81 11.15 7.38
N GLU A 17 14.67 12.01 6.88
CA GLU A 17 14.25 13.15 6.07
C GLU A 17 14.09 12.69 4.63
N THR A 18 12.89 12.90 4.07
CA THR A 18 12.53 12.49 2.72
C THR A 18 11.79 13.61 1.99
N LEU A 19 11.59 13.48 0.69
CA LEU A 19 10.77 14.43 -0.07
C LEU A 19 9.31 14.48 0.40
N ALA A 20 8.82 13.40 1.02
CA ALA A 20 7.48 13.35 1.65
C ALA A 20 7.46 13.92 3.09
N GLY A 21 8.59 14.41 3.60
CA GLY A 21 8.75 14.91 4.96
C GLY A 21 9.49 13.94 5.89
N LEU A 22 9.32 14.13 7.19
CA LEU A 22 9.96 13.31 8.22
C LEU A 22 9.21 11.99 8.41
N ILE A 23 9.89 10.89 8.15
CA ILE A 23 9.37 9.52 8.32
C ILE A 23 9.97 8.91 9.59
N ARG A 24 9.11 8.54 10.53
CA ARG A 24 9.51 7.83 11.74
C ARG A 24 9.52 6.34 11.49
N VAL A 25 10.64 5.70 11.84
CA VAL A 25 10.84 4.26 11.71
C VAL A 25 11.26 3.71 13.07
N GLU A 26 10.57 2.67 13.51
CA GLU A 26 10.89 1.91 14.70
C GLU A 26 11.38 0.53 14.28
N VAL A 27 12.53 0.13 14.79
CA VAL A 27 13.10 -1.20 14.57
C VAL A 27 13.05 -1.96 15.89
N SER A 28 12.49 -3.14 15.87
CA SER A 28 12.51 -4.07 17.01
C SER A 28 13.09 -5.42 16.57
N CYS A 29 13.96 -5.98 17.39
CA CYS A 29 14.60 -7.27 17.16
C CYS A 29 14.14 -8.25 18.26
N SER A 30 13.72 -9.45 17.85
CA SER A 30 13.40 -10.56 18.75
C SER A 30 14.05 -11.81 18.20
N GLY A 31 15.21 -12.20 18.78
CA GLY A 31 16.07 -13.22 18.19
C GLY A 31 16.51 -12.83 16.77
N ASP A 32 16.30 -13.72 15.81
CA ASP A 32 16.66 -13.47 14.39
C ASP A 32 15.57 -12.69 13.62
N GLN A 33 14.43 -12.41 14.25
CA GLN A 33 13.35 -11.66 13.62
C GLN A 33 13.53 -10.16 13.83
N VAL A 34 13.56 -9.43 12.73
CA VAL A 34 13.57 -7.95 12.70
C VAL A 34 12.22 -7.47 12.21
N LYS A 35 11.49 -6.75 13.07
CA LYS A 35 10.27 -6.02 12.70
C LYS A 35 10.60 -4.54 12.52
N ILE A 36 10.15 -3.98 11.42
CA ILE A 36 10.32 -2.56 11.08
C ILE A 36 8.93 -1.94 10.92
N SER A 37 8.66 -0.93 11.74
CA SER A 37 7.43 -0.16 11.69
C SER A 37 7.73 1.23 11.15
N MET A 38 7.07 1.63 10.08
CA MET A 38 7.16 2.96 9.49
C MET A 38 5.85 3.69 9.70
N THR A 39 5.90 4.88 10.29
CA THR A 39 4.73 5.76 10.39
C THR A 39 4.71 6.69 9.20
N GLN A 40 3.74 6.48 8.33
CA GLN A 40 3.48 7.32 7.17
C GLN A 40 2.79 8.61 7.58
N PRO A 41 2.96 9.72 6.83
CA PRO A 41 2.34 11.01 7.11
C PRO A 41 0.81 10.94 7.17
N LYS A 42 0.22 12.04 7.68
CA LYS A 42 -1.23 12.25 7.63
C LYS A 42 -1.74 12.07 6.20
N PRO A 43 -2.79 11.23 5.99
CA PRO A 43 -3.32 11.01 4.66
C PRO A 43 -3.94 12.27 4.07
N LYS A 44 -3.74 12.46 2.77
CA LYS A 44 -4.43 13.47 1.96
C LYS A 44 -5.43 12.73 1.08
N PHE A 45 -6.69 13.10 1.20
CA PHE A 45 -7.78 12.57 0.38
C PHE A 45 -8.00 13.50 -0.81
N GLY A 46 -7.68 13.02 -1.99
CA GLY A 46 -7.83 13.72 -3.26
C GLY A 46 -9.23 13.52 -3.87
N PHE A 47 -9.33 13.69 -5.17
CA PHE A 47 -10.58 13.59 -5.90
C PHE A 47 -11.10 12.14 -5.97
N LYS A 48 -12.43 12.03 -6.07
CA LYS A 48 -13.12 10.75 -6.30
C LYS A 48 -13.19 10.48 -7.80
N ILE A 49 -13.02 9.21 -8.17
CA ILE A 49 -12.98 8.75 -9.57
C ILE A 49 -14.28 8.01 -9.87
N GLU A 50 -14.82 8.20 -11.08
CA GLU A 50 -16.01 7.44 -11.50
C GLU A 50 -15.64 5.96 -11.72
N LYS A 51 -16.50 5.05 -11.23
CA LYS A 51 -16.28 3.60 -11.33
C LYS A 51 -16.05 3.15 -12.76
N LYS A 52 -16.78 3.74 -13.71
CA LYS A 52 -16.68 3.46 -15.15
C LYS A 52 -15.26 3.65 -15.68
N VAL A 53 -14.55 4.70 -15.23
CA VAL A 53 -13.16 4.95 -15.65
C VAL A 53 -12.25 3.82 -15.20
N LEU A 54 -12.34 3.44 -13.93
CA LEU A 54 -11.49 2.37 -13.40
C LEU A 54 -11.93 0.98 -13.86
N SER A 55 -13.20 0.77 -14.13
CA SER A 55 -13.71 -0.43 -14.81
C SER A 55 -13.04 -0.62 -16.18
N GLN A 56 -12.93 0.43 -16.97
CA GLN A 56 -12.23 0.40 -18.26
C GLN A 56 -10.73 0.15 -18.09
N ILE A 57 -10.08 0.86 -17.16
CA ILE A 57 -8.64 0.69 -16.89
C ILE A 57 -8.33 -0.73 -16.40
N GLY A 58 -9.17 -1.29 -15.52
CA GLY A 58 -8.95 -2.60 -14.90
C GLY A 58 -9.49 -3.78 -15.67
N GLY A 59 -10.24 -3.56 -16.77
CA GLY A 59 -10.86 -4.63 -17.56
C GLY A 59 -11.90 -5.46 -16.78
N ILE A 60 -12.55 -4.86 -15.77
CA ILE A 60 -13.54 -5.52 -14.91
C ILE A 60 -14.91 -4.83 -15.00
N PRO A 61 -16.02 -5.53 -14.67
CA PRO A 61 -17.34 -4.90 -14.65
C PRO A 61 -17.43 -3.74 -13.65
N GLU A 62 -18.13 -2.66 -14.01
CA GLU A 62 -18.28 -1.49 -13.15
C GLU A 62 -18.97 -1.82 -11.82
N ASN A 63 -19.95 -2.72 -11.83
CA ASN A 63 -20.67 -3.17 -10.63
C ASN A 63 -19.82 -4.02 -9.68
N SER A 64 -18.68 -4.53 -10.13
CA SER A 64 -17.70 -5.20 -9.27
C SER A 64 -16.87 -4.24 -8.40
N ILE A 65 -16.93 -2.93 -8.69
CA ILE A 65 -16.31 -1.90 -7.86
C ILE A 65 -17.31 -1.45 -6.79
N LEU A 66 -17.02 -1.76 -5.51
CA LEU A 66 -18.01 -1.61 -4.43
C LEU A 66 -18.29 -0.16 -4.06
N CYS A 67 -17.22 0.64 -3.87
CA CYS A 67 -17.33 2.03 -3.44
C CYS A 67 -16.81 2.98 -4.50
N LYS A 68 -17.06 4.28 -4.34
CA LYS A 68 -16.49 5.28 -5.24
C LYS A 68 -14.99 5.39 -5.01
N PRO A 69 -14.15 5.00 -5.99
CA PRO A 69 -12.72 5.07 -5.86
C PRO A 69 -12.24 6.50 -5.58
N GLN A 70 -11.15 6.63 -4.85
CA GLN A 70 -10.60 7.93 -4.47
C GLN A 70 -9.07 7.90 -4.51
N VAL A 71 -8.46 9.00 -4.94
CA VAL A 71 -7.03 9.20 -4.80
C VAL A 71 -6.72 9.50 -3.34
N VAL A 72 -5.82 8.71 -2.76
CA VAL A 72 -5.34 8.90 -1.39
C VAL A 72 -3.82 8.86 -1.36
N SER A 73 -3.21 9.75 -0.61
CA SER A 73 -1.76 9.84 -0.48
C SER A 73 -1.34 9.87 0.99
N THR A 74 -0.45 8.98 1.34
CA THR A 74 0.38 9.04 2.57
C THR A 74 1.85 9.31 2.24
N GLY A 75 2.10 9.89 1.07
CA GLY A 75 3.41 10.19 0.49
C GLY A 75 3.35 10.18 -1.04
N LEU A 76 2.73 9.16 -1.63
CA LEU A 76 2.46 9.03 -3.07
C LEU A 76 0.95 8.90 -3.30
N PRO A 77 0.38 9.54 -4.35
CA PRO A 77 -1.05 9.52 -4.63
C PRO A 77 -1.46 8.27 -5.40
N PHE A 78 -2.21 7.38 -4.76
CA PHE A 78 -2.76 6.17 -5.35
C PHE A 78 -4.27 6.27 -5.52
N PRO A 79 -4.85 5.96 -6.70
CA PRO A 79 -6.27 5.62 -6.82
C PRO A 79 -6.55 4.32 -6.07
N ILE A 80 -7.34 4.36 -4.99
CA ILE A 80 -7.73 3.17 -4.23
C ILE A 80 -9.04 2.64 -4.80
N VAL A 81 -9.04 1.37 -5.19
CA VAL A 81 -10.17 0.71 -5.87
C VAL A 81 -10.56 -0.54 -5.11
N LEU A 82 -11.71 -0.49 -4.43
CA LEU A 82 -12.25 -1.64 -3.71
C LEU A 82 -13.12 -2.48 -4.64
N VAL A 83 -12.75 -3.75 -4.83
CA VAL A 83 -13.52 -4.72 -5.62
C VAL A 83 -14.24 -5.75 -4.73
N ASP A 84 -15.26 -6.39 -5.29
CA ASP A 84 -16.20 -7.26 -4.58
C ASP A 84 -15.62 -8.60 -4.14
N SER A 85 -14.60 -9.12 -4.84
CA SER A 85 -14.12 -10.49 -4.60
C SER A 85 -12.66 -10.69 -5.03
N LEU A 86 -12.05 -11.76 -4.49
CA LEU A 86 -10.74 -12.25 -4.93
C LEU A 86 -10.76 -12.68 -6.41
N GLU A 87 -11.88 -13.23 -6.88
CA GLU A 87 -12.08 -13.61 -8.27
C GLU A 87 -12.01 -12.39 -9.19
N THR A 88 -12.68 -11.32 -8.84
CA THR A 88 -12.60 -10.04 -9.57
C THR A 88 -11.19 -9.48 -9.51
N LEU A 89 -10.58 -9.44 -8.33
CA LEU A 89 -9.23 -8.93 -8.16
C LEU A 89 -8.21 -9.69 -9.01
N LYS A 90 -8.36 -11.02 -9.13
CA LYS A 90 -7.51 -11.87 -9.97
C LYS A 90 -7.64 -11.57 -11.46
N LYS A 91 -8.85 -11.16 -11.91
CA LYS A 91 -9.15 -10.85 -13.32
C LYS A 91 -8.66 -9.46 -13.74
N VAL A 92 -8.31 -8.57 -12.80
CA VAL A 92 -7.82 -7.23 -13.14
C VAL A 92 -6.62 -7.33 -14.07
N THR A 93 -6.73 -6.65 -15.21
CA THR A 93 -5.67 -6.47 -16.22
C THR A 93 -5.68 -5.01 -16.65
N ILE A 94 -4.51 -4.37 -16.71
CA ILE A 94 -4.47 -2.93 -16.97
C ILE A 94 -4.49 -2.62 -18.46
N ASP A 95 -5.49 -1.84 -18.89
CA ASP A 95 -5.42 -1.10 -20.13
C ASP A 95 -4.58 0.17 -19.93
N TYR A 96 -3.31 0.08 -20.33
CA TYR A 96 -2.36 1.19 -20.14
C TYR A 96 -2.70 2.42 -21.00
N ARG A 97 -3.39 2.29 -22.12
CA ARG A 97 -3.85 3.42 -22.93
C ARG A 97 -4.96 4.19 -22.21
N ALA A 98 -5.90 3.46 -21.62
CA ALA A 98 -6.95 4.05 -20.80
C ALA A 98 -6.35 4.73 -19.55
N LEU A 99 -5.35 4.11 -18.91
CA LEU A 99 -4.63 4.69 -17.77
C LEU A 99 -3.89 5.97 -18.14
N ASP A 100 -3.15 5.99 -19.25
CA ASP A 100 -2.43 7.18 -19.73
C ASP A 100 -3.38 8.31 -20.09
N THR A 101 -4.52 8.00 -20.73
CA THR A 101 -5.57 8.98 -21.02
C THR A 101 -6.13 9.58 -19.72
N PHE A 102 -6.40 8.74 -18.72
CA PHE A 102 -6.89 9.18 -17.42
C PHE A 102 -5.86 10.07 -16.71
N ARG A 103 -4.58 9.69 -16.69
CA ARG A 103 -3.49 10.50 -16.11
C ARG A 103 -3.37 11.85 -16.80
N ALA A 104 -3.42 11.90 -18.13
CA ALA A 104 -3.31 13.14 -18.90
C ALA A 104 -4.45 14.14 -18.63
N THR A 105 -5.61 13.65 -18.18
CA THR A 105 -6.77 14.47 -17.82
C THR A 105 -6.90 14.73 -16.32
N SER A 106 -6.03 14.11 -15.52
CA SER A 106 -6.01 14.26 -14.06
C SER A 106 -5.39 15.60 -13.65
N SER A 107 -5.89 16.16 -12.56
CA SER A 107 -5.29 17.34 -11.90
C SER A 107 -4.08 16.99 -11.03
N GLU A 108 -3.79 15.70 -10.82
CA GLU A 108 -2.67 15.20 -10.03
C GLU A 108 -1.51 14.80 -10.95
N ASN A 109 -0.39 15.52 -10.88
CA ASN A 109 0.74 15.32 -11.81
C ASN A 109 1.50 14.01 -11.61
N ASP A 110 1.53 13.48 -10.38
CA ASP A 110 2.32 12.30 -10.00
C ASP A 110 1.43 11.10 -9.64
N LEU A 111 0.27 10.98 -10.31
CA LEU A 111 -0.70 9.92 -10.04
C LEU A 111 -0.10 8.54 -10.31
N MET A 112 -0.07 7.71 -9.27
CA MET A 112 0.41 6.32 -9.35
C MET A 112 -0.61 5.41 -10.07
N GLU A 113 -0.21 4.17 -10.33
CA GLU A 113 -1.12 3.13 -10.80
C GLU A 113 -2.24 2.88 -9.79
N PRO A 114 -3.44 2.47 -10.24
CA PRO A 114 -4.53 2.10 -9.33
C PRO A 114 -4.14 0.93 -8.42
N PHE A 115 -4.39 1.07 -7.13
CA PHE A 115 -4.21 0.03 -6.13
C PHE A 115 -5.53 -0.71 -5.93
N TRP A 116 -5.57 -1.93 -6.41
CA TRP A 116 -6.76 -2.78 -6.41
C TRP A 116 -6.82 -3.59 -5.13
N VAL A 117 -7.96 -3.59 -4.46
CA VAL A 117 -8.12 -4.15 -3.12
C VAL A 117 -9.40 -4.96 -3.01
N CYS A 118 -9.34 -6.06 -2.25
CA CYS A 118 -10.49 -6.84 -1.83
C CYS A 118 -10.48 -6.98 -0.30
N LEU A 119 -11.65 -6.93 0.35
CA LEU A 119 -11.82 -7.19 1.79
C LEU A 119 -11.94 -8.70 2.06
N SER A 120 -11.02 -9.45 1.50
CA SER A 120 -10.85 -10.89 1.69
C SER A 120 -9.42 -11.24 1.32
N SER A 121 -8.86 -12.22 1.97
CA SER A 121 -7.50 -12.69 1.69
C SER A 121 -7.48 -14.17 1.37
N PRO A 122 -6.59 -14.64 0.47
CA PRO A 122 -6.37 -16.07 0.23
C PRO A 122 -5.71 -16.76 1.43
N ARG A 123 -5.15 -16.00 2.37
CA ARG A 123 -4.51 -16.51 3.59
C ARG A 123 -5.35 -16.18 4.82
N GLU A 124 -5.24 -17.02 5.85
CA GLU A 124 -5.84 -16.75 7.17
C GLU A 124 -5.23 -15.47 7.78
N ASN A 125 -5.99 -14.85 8.68
CA ASN A 125 -5.62 -13.61 9.39
C ASN A 125 -5.47 -12.34 8.55
N GLY A 126 -5.62 -12.39 7.22
CA GLY A 126 -5.63 -11.21 6.36
C GLY A 126 -7.03 -10.64 6.20
N ILE A 127 -7.17 -9.33 6.43
CA ILE A 127 -8.44 -8.61 6.20
C ILE A 127 -8.50 -8.13 4.75
N THR A 128 -7.37 -7.74 4.16
CA THR A 128 -7.29 -7.25 2.80
C THR A 128 -6.32 -8.06 1.96
N PHE A 129 -6.63 -8.19 0.68
CA PHE A 129 -5.69 -8.63 -0.33
C PHE A 129 -5.66 -7.60 -1.46
N SER A 130 -4.46 -7.25 -1.91
CA SER A 130 -4.27 -6.17 -2.88
C SER A 130 -3.35 -6.55 -4.03
N ARG A 131 -3.42 -5.76 -5.12
CA ARG A 131 -2.54 -5.83 -6.28
C ARG A 131 -2.17 -4.45 -6.77
N LEU A 132 -0.89 -4.27 -7.15
CA LEU A 132 -0.40 -3.13 -7.89
C LEU A 132 0.22 -3.60 -9.20
N LEU A 133 -0.50 -3.37 -10.30
CA LEU A 133 -0.01 -3.70 -11.64
C LEU A 133 0.74 -2.48 -12.21
N LEU A 134 1.98 -2.70 -12.65
CA LEU A 134 2.91 -1.65 -13.05
C LEU A 134 3.02 -1.53 -14.57
N GLN A 135 3.17 -0.29 -15.06
CA GLN A 135 3.40 0.00 -16.47
C GLN A 135 4.87 -0.15 -16.90
N SER A 136 5.77 -0.52 -16.00
CA SER A 136 7.20 -0.56 -16.30
C SER A 136 7.64 -1.77 -17.11
N SER A 137 8.59 -1.56 -18.04
CA SER A 137 9.29 -2.63 -18.77
C SER A 137 10.08 -3.50 -17.78
N GLY A 138 9.64 -4.75 -17.57
CA GLY A 138 10.35 -5.75 -16.79
C GLY A 138 9.65 -6.25 -15.52
N ARG A 139 8.66 -5.56 -14.99
CA ARG A 139 7.80 -6.05 -13.90
C ARG A 139 6.36 -5.66 -14.17
N SER A 140 5.50 -6.65 -14.29
CA SER A 140 4.07 -6.42 -14.51
C SER A 140 3.28 -6.16 -13.23
N GLU A 141 3.83 -6.49 -12.06
CA GLU A 141 3.16 -6.35 -10.76
C GLU A 141 4.18 -6.24 -9.62
N ASP A 142 3.89 -5.38 -8.63
CA ASP A 142 4.70 -5.27 -7.42
C ASP A 142 4.26 -6.31 -6.39
N PRO A 143 5.18 -7.09 -5.79
CA PRO A 143 4.81 -8.12 -4.81
C PRO A 143 4.30 -7.55 -3.49
N PHE A 144 4.77 -6.38 -3.05
CA PHE A 144 4.25 -5.71 -1.86
C PHE A 144 4.54 -4.20 -1.87
N THR A 145 3.49 -3.39 -1.80
CA THR A 145 3.55 -1.93 -1.93
C THR A 145 3.18 -1.24 -0.61
N GLY A 146 4.15 -1.06 0.26
CA GLY A 146 3.91 -0.48 1.59
C GLY A 146 3.31 0.94 1.56
N SER A 147 3.69 1.79 0.60
CA SER A 147 3.15 3.15 0.45
C SER A 147 1.65 3.14 0.08
N ALA A 148 1.26 2.29 -0.89
CA ALA A 148 -0.14 2.15 -1.28
C ALA A 148 -0.98 1.47 -0.18
N THR A 149 -0.39 0.52 0.55
CA THR A 149 -1.06 -0.16 1.68
C THR A 149 -1.47 0.83 2.77
N GLY A 150 -0.64 1.83 3.09
CA GLY A 150 -1.01 2.87 4.03
C GLY A 150 -2.12 3.80 3.51
N ALA A 151 -2.07 4.19 2.24
CA ALA A 151 -3.12 4.97 1.60
C ALA A 151 -4.46 4.21 1.57
N MET A 152 -4.42 2.91 1.23
CA MET A 152 -5.56 2.00 1.28
C MET A 152 -6.17 1.92 2.69
N ALA A 153 -5.35 1.71 3.71
CA ALA A 153 -5.82 1.59 5.08
C ALA A 153 -6.53 2.86 5.55
N ALA A 154 -5.96 4.04 5.23
CA ALA A 154 -6.61 5.31 5.50
C ALA A 154 -7.95 5.44 4.79
N TYR A 155 -8.02 5.06 3.51
CA TYR A 155 -9.27 5.07 2.74
C TYR A 155 -10.34 4.15 3.34
N LEU A 156 -9.97 2.92 3.67
CA LEU A 156 -10.91 1.95 4.24
C LEU A 156 -11.46 2.41 5.59
N TRP A 157 -10.60 2.94 6.45
CA TRP A 157 -10.99 3.43 7.78
C TRP A 157 -11.84 4.69 7.70
N ASP A 158 -11.48 5.65 6.85
CA ASP A 158 -12.20 6.92 6.71
C ASP A 158 -13.61 6.78 6.11
N ASN A 159 -13.84 5.71 5.34
CA ASN A 159 -15.13 5.39 4.73
C ASN A 159 -15.91 4.29 5.50
N ASP A 160 -15.55 3.96 6.74
CA ASP A 160 -16.20 2.94 7.59
C ASP A 160 -16.31 1.56 6.91
N LEU A 161 -15.33 1.20 6.05
CA LEU A 161 -15.30 -0.07 5.31
C LEU A 161 -14.64 -1.20 6.12
N ILE A 162 -13.97 -0.86 7.19
CA ILE A 162 -13.39 -1.80 8.17
C ILE A 162 -13.80 -1.38 9.59
N GLN A 163 -13.99 -2.37 10.48
CA GLN A 163 -14.45 -2.12 11.85
C GLN A 163 -13.30 -1.90 12.85
N ASN A 164 -12.06 -2.26 12.47
CA ASN A 164 -10.89 -2.15 13.34
C ASN A 164 -9.79 -1.38 12.62
N PRO A 165 -9.20 -0.33 13.23
CA PRO A 165 -8.08 0.39 12.65
C PRO A 165 -6.78 -0.43 12.58
N THR A 166 -6.75 -1.61 13.23
CA THR A 166 -5.59 -2.52 13.22
C THR A 166 -5.97 -3.82 12.52
N PHE A 167 -5.19 -4.18 11.50
CA PHE A 167 -5.42 -5.39 10.70
C PHE A 167 -4.16 -5.85 9.96
N THR A 168 -4.19 -7.06 9.41
CA THR A 168 -3.14 -7.57 8.52
C THR A 168 -3.55 -7.41 7.06
N ALA A 169 -2.67 -6.78 6.28
CA ALA A 169 -2.79 -6.62 4.83
C ALA A 169 -1.89 -7.63 4.10
N HIS A 170 -2.40 -8.24 3.05
CA HIS A 170 -1.70 -9.20 2.21
C HIS A 170 -1.59 -8.70 0.76
N GLN A 171 -0.49 -9.09 0.08
CA GLN A 171 -0.25 -8.84 -1.34
C GLN A 171 0.74 -9.89 -1.88
N GLY A 172 0.72 -10.14 -3.21
CA GLY A 172 1.77 -10.90 -3.90
C GLY A 172 1.55 -12.40 -4.00
N ASP A 173 0.48 -12.96 -3.41
CA ASP A 173 0.20 -14.39 -3.47
C ASP A 173 -0.02 -14.89 -4.92
N PHE A 174 -0.64 -14.07 -5.78
CA PHE A 174 -0.82 -14.42 -7.20
C PHE A 174 0.49 -14.45 -8.00
N LEU A 175 1.55 -13.88 -7.44
CA LEU A 175 2.91 -13.91 -8.02
C LEU A 175 3.77 -15.04 -7.44
N GLY A 176 3.25 -15.84 -6.50
CA GLY A 176 4.05 -16.78 -5.71
C GLY A 176 5.09 -16.07 -4.80
N ARG A 177 4.88 -14.80 -4.50
CA ARG A 177 5.73 -13.96 -3.63
C ARG A 177 4.90 -13.31 -2.53
N PRO A 178 4.33 -14.12 -1.62
CA PRO A 178 3.44 -13.61 -0.59
C PRO A 178 4.14 -12.61 0.32
N GLY A 179 3.54 -11.45 0.49
CA GLY A 179 3.95 -10.39 1.41
C GLY A 179 2.83 -10.05 2.38
N GLU A 180 3.19 -9.57 3.57
CA GLU A 180 2.24 -9.13 4.59
C GLU A 180 2.77 -7.95 5.38
N ALA A 181 1.85 -7.15 5.91
CA ALA A 181 2.16 -6.12 6.89
C ALA A 181 1.04 -6.00 7.91
N GLU A 182 1.41 -5.73 9.17
CA GLU A 182 0.51 -5.30 10.21
C GLU A 182 0.26 -3.79 10.04
N ILE A 183 -1.00 -3.40 10.01
CA ILE A 183 -1.43 -2.01 9.78
C ILE A 183 -2.08 -1.48 11.05
N GLU A 184 -1.79 -0.22 11.36
CA GLU A 184 -2.48 0.54 12.40
C GLU A 184 -2.78 1.94 11.89
N VAL A 185 -4.06 2.27 11.71
CA VAL A 185 -4.51 3.62 11.37
C VAL A 185 -4.60 4.47 12.63
N LEU A 186 -3.87 5.58 12.67
CA LEU A 186 -3.77 6.44 13.84
C LEU A 186 -4.84 7.53 13.81
N GLY A 187 -5.78 7.45 14.72
CA GLY A 187 -6.91 8.38 14.80
C GLY A 187 -8.24 7.74 14.40
N ARG A 188 -9.28 8.56 14.29
CA ARG A 188 -10.64 8.13 13.95
C ARG A 188 -11.03 8.62 12.54
N PRO A 189 -12.06 8.07 11.92
CA PRO A 189 -12.60 8.58 10.67
C PRO A 189 -12.80 10.11 10.70
N GLY A 190 -12.44 10.79 9.64
CA GLY A 190 -12.43 12.25 9.52
C GLY A 190 -11.25 12.95 10.22
N ASN A 191 -10.47 12.25 11.04
CA ASN A 191 -9.32 12.83 11.74
C ASN A 191 -8.16 11.83 11.92
N ILE A 192 -7.70 11.28 10.81
CA ILE A 192 -6.54 10.37 10.77
C ILE A 192 -5.25 11.20 10.82
N SER A 193 -4.35 10.87 11.74
CA SER A 193 -3.07 11.58 11.93
C SER A 193 -1.91 10.90 11.18
N GLY A 194 -2.05 9.64 10.81
CA GLY A 194 -1.04 8.86 10.09
C GLY A 194 -1.44 7.40 9.99
N VAL A 195 -0.62 6.61 9.30
CA VAL A 195 -0.76 5.16 9.23
C VAL A 195 0.56 4.50 9.54
N LYS A 196 0.57 3.55 10.47
CA LYS A 196 1.72 2.74 10.80
C LYS A 196 1.66 1.44 10.01
N VAL A 197 2.72 1.16 9.27
CA VAL A 197 2.90 -0.07 8.48
C VAL A 197 4.08 -0.81 9.06
N THR A 198 3.86 -2.05 9.50
CA THR A 198 4.88 -2.89 10.14
C THR A 198 5.09 -4.15 9.32
N GLY A 199 6.34 -4.37 8.90
CA GLY A 199 6.76 -5.56 8.17
C GLY A 199 8.00 -6.21 8.77
N SER A 200 8.38 -7.38 8.24
CA SER A 200 9.61 -8.09 8.59
C SER A 200 10.71 -7.81 7.58
N ALA A 201 11.95 -7.83 8.02
CA ALA A 201 13.12 -7.68 7.17
C ALA A 201 14.21 -8.68 7.52
N TYR A 202 14.94 -9.11 6.49
CA TYR A 202 16.08 -10.02 6.61
C TYR A 202 17.31 -9.42 5.94
N ILE A 203 18.48 -9.58 6.55
CA ILE A 203 19.76 -9.18 5.95
C ILE A 203 20.22 -10.33 5.06
N LEU A 204 20.12 -10.15 3.76
CA LEU A 204 20.55 -11.14 2.78
C LEU A 204 22.06 -11.06 2.50
N MET A 205 22.64 -9.87 2.56
CA MET A 205 24.03 -9.65 2.19
C MET A 205 24.60 -8.41 2.88
N THR A 206 25.88 -8.45 3.24
CA THR A 206 26.65 -7.30 3.72
C THR A 206 27.89 -7.12 2.86
N GLY A 207 28.28 -5.86 2.60
CA GLY A 207 29.45 -5.53 1.80
C GLY A 207 30.11 -4.22 2.24
N LYS A 208 31.34 -3.97 1.77
CA LYS A 208 32.06 -2.71 1.96
C LYS A 208 32.21 -2.03 0.61
N LEU A 209 31.78 -0.78 0.51
CA LEU A 209 32.02 0.10 -0.63
C LEU A 209 33.15 1.06 -0.26
N LYS A 210 34.21 1.11 -1.09
CA LYS A 210 35.20 2.19 -1.02
C LYS A 210 34.74 3.28 -1.99
N ILE A 211 34.53 4.47 -1.50
CA ILE A 211 34.21 5.68 -2.24
C ILE A 211 35.47 6.49 -2.38
#